data_c1d409437757c62731c6558414ba00ad
#
_entry.id   c1d409437757c62731c6558414ba00ad
#
_cell.length_a   1.000
_cell.length_b   1.000
_cell.length_c   1.000
_cell.angle_alpha   90.00
_cell.angle_beta   90.00
_cell.angle_gamma   90.00
#
_symmetry.space_group_name_H-M   'P 1'
#
loop_
_entity.id
_entity.type
_entity.pdbx_description
1 polymer ?
#
loop_
_entity_poly.entity_id
_entity_poly.type
_entity_poly.pdbx_seq_one_letter_code
_entity_poly.pdbx_strand_id
1 'polypeptide(L)'
;MADWTIEKALLANFASSSEAYRLTDELRIKLGFAARAPVARMAIGRSLGETTIPPKVPDMMGKPIKGDTMFGLEEHALWMALIVANFRDLYPKTAITLPNLQESVARHWHRGVGLLNEDWIEAGGYSKFVEILITRRATLPDEAQPYIPDAGDGRIGEGWAGPEALSKPVSIDLGKDELTNDPFVWTVNGVGYSPHIAVMGQAGSGKTRTMLEMLKQVHSQTGAPILLLDLGKGDLADNAELARELDARVLRVPQDPIPLDMFHGSCRSETDASDAVLGFRDSLAKVMQSRPGAMQLEHIREALKPLFAKNERISLEDVRDAMKGHYEESALKVDSVISAINDLTERSIFTPDLSPAAFFSKSWIITFAHARDTVKNLAAYMLLDSLNAYMKRLDEAQQDDRGHRAIRMVLAVDEARHLLSSRHKALSDNIRLHRSKGLVVALASQSPDDYDGAGDDYLENIGLPVCFKTNAASTTVLQNMFRGKISFAGLGTGICMTLKDSKPVRVKAF
;
A
#
# COMPACT_ATOMS: atom_id res chain seq x y z
N MET A 1 -16.02 -2.34 38.18
CA MET A 1 -16.36 -2.87 36.84
C MET A 1 -17.20 -1.83 36.15
N ALA A 2 -16.96 -1.54 34.87
CA ALA A 2 -17.74 -0.55 34.15
C ALA A 2 -19.20 -1.00 34.06
N ASP A 3 -20.13 -0.18 34.55
CA ASP A 3 -21.56 -0.49 34.67
C ASP A 3 -22.32 -0.37 33.33
N TRP A 4 -21.60 -0.27 32.19
CA TRP A 4 -22.16 -0.18 30.86
C TRP A 4 -21.45 -1.10 29.86
N THR A 5 -22.18 -1.57 28.84
CA THR A 5 -21.69 -2.28 27.67
C THR A 5 -22.29 -1.66 26.40
N ILE A 6 -21.71 -1.92 25.26
CA ILE A 6 -22.26 -1.46 23.97
C ILE A 6 -23.68 -1.95 23.78
N GLU A 7 -23.98 -3.22 24.15
CA GLU A 7 -25.30 -3.81 24.03
C GLU A 7 -26.31 -3.05 24.90
N LYS A 8 -25.94 -2.69 26.16
CA LYS A 8 -26.82 -1.88 27.03
C LYS A 8 -27.08 -0.49 26.43
N ALA A 9 -26.06 0.13 25.79
CA ALA A 9 -26.22 1.42 25.12
C ALA A 9 -27.15 1.32 23.90
N LEU A 10 -27.07 0.25 23.12
CA LEU A 10 -27.95 0.05 21.94
C LEU A 10 -29.43 -0.14 22.35
N LEU A 11 -29.67 -0.74 23.51
CA LEU A 11 -31.02 -0.93 24.05
C LEU A 11 -31.57 0.32 24.77
N ALA A 12 -30.71 1.25 25.15
CA ALA A 12 -31.09 2.46 25.89
C ALA A 12 -31.75 3.50 24.96
N ASN A 13 -32.50 4.42 25.56
CA ASN A 13 -33.07 5.57 24.90
C ASN A 13 -32.17 6.80 25.10
N PHE A 14 -31.91 7.53 24.04
CA PHE A 14 -31.18 8.79 24.06
C PHE A 14 -32.14 9.92 23.76
N ALA A 15 -32.20 10.90 24.64
CA ALA A 15 -33.00 12.12 24.48
C ALA A 15 -32.09 13.33 24.60
N SER A 16 -32.60 14.49 24.19
CA SER A 16 -31.96 15.79 24.39
C SER A 16 -33.05 16.81 24.71
N SER A 17 -32.77 18.10 24.61
CA SER A 17 -33.77 19.13 24.91
C SER A 17 -34.92 19.16 23.90
N SER A 18 -36.04 19.77 24.33
CA SER A 18 -37.17 20.08 23.45
C SER A 18 -36.77 20.91 22.22
N GLU A 19 -35.84 21.86 22.39
CA GLU A 19 -35.29 22.64 21.30
C GLU A 19 -34.46 21.78 20.34
N ALA A 20 -33.60 20.92 20.86
CA ALA A 20 -32.82 19.99 20.00
C ALA A 20 -33.74 19.08 19.19
N TYR A 21 -34.83 18.61 19.77
CA TYR A 21 -35.83 17.83 19.05
C TYR A 21 -36.46 18.64 17.89
N ARG A 22 -36.89 19.88 18.15
CA ARG A 22 -37.50 20.76 17.15
C ARG A 22 -36.53 21.02 15.98
N LEU A 23 -35.32 21.49 16.27
CA LEU A 23 -34.31 21.80 15.26
C LEU A 23 -33.90 20.55 14.46
N THR A 24 -33.79 19.37 15.11
CA THR A 24 -33.50 18.10 14.45
C THR A 24 -34.59 17.76 13.44
N ASP A 25 -35.86 17.94 13.78
CA ASP A 25 -36.97 17.63 12.87
C ASP A 25 -37.09 18.66 11.71
N GLU A 26 -36.83 19.95 11.97
CA GLU A 26 -36.75 20.96 10.94
C GLU A 26 -35.63 20.69 9.93
N LEU A 27 -34.42 20.41 10.42
CA LEU A 27 -33.28 20.04 9.55
C LEU A 27 -33.54 18.74 8.80
N ARG A 28 -34.17 17.75 9.43
CA ARG A 28 -34.58 16.51 8.77
C ARG A 28 -35.40 16.77 7.51
N ILE A 29 -36.39 17.65 7.62
CA ILE A 29 -37.26 18.04 6.48
C ILE A 29 -36.45 18.77 5.42
N LYS A 30 -35.64 19.76 5.81
CA LYS A 30 -34.80 20.57 4.90
C LYS A 30 -33.77 19.72 4.14
N LEU A 31 -33.22 18.70 4.79
CA LEU A 31 -32.21 17.78 4.23
C LEU A 31 -32.81 16.56 3.53
N GLY A 32 -34.12 16.38 3.55
CA GLY A 32 -34.81 15.28 2.88
C GLY A 32 -34.65 13.90 3.57
N PHE A 33 -34.30 13.85 4.84
CA PHE A 33 -34.19 12.57 5.55
C PHE A 33 -35.54 12.01 6.01
N ALA A 34 -35.74 10.70 5.86
CA ALA A 34 -36.96 10.04 6.33
C ALA A 34 -37.08 9.98 7.87
N ALA A 35 -35.93 9.88 8.57
CA ALA A 35 -35.87 9.72 10.02
C ALA A 35 -34.99 10.81 10.68
N ARG A 36 -35.17 11.02 12.00
CA ARG A 36 -34.39 11.99 12.78
C ARG A 36 -32.96 11.53 13.11
N ALA A 37 -32.75 10.23 13.20
CA ALA A 37 -31.48 9.66 13.65
C ALA A 37 -30.25 10.13 12.80
N PRO A 38 -30.28 10.21 11.47
CA PRO A 38 -29.18 10.75 10.70
C PRO A 38 -28.81 12.20 11.10
N VAL A 39 -29.79 13.07 11.27
CA VAL A 39 -29.54 14.46 11.69
C VAL A 39 -29.01 14.53 13.12
N ALA A 40 -29.49 13.69 14.02
CA ALA A 40 -28.97 13.59 15.38
C ALA A 40 -27.50 13.14 15.39
N ARG A 41 -27.11 12.18 14.55
CA ARG A 41 -25.70 11.77 14.37
C ARG A 41 -24.86 12.91 13.81
N MET A 42 -25.32 13.60 12.76
CA MET A 42 -24.63 14.76 12.21
C MET A 42 -24.43 15.84 13.29
N ALA A 43 -25.43 16.10 14.12
CA ALA A 43 -25.36 17.06 15.21
C ALA A 43 -24.32 16.64 16.26
N ILE A 44 -24.32 15.38 16.69
CA ILE A 44 -23.34 14.86 17.64
C ILE A 44 -21.94 15.00 17.03
N GLY A 45 -21.73 14.57 15.78
CA GLY A 45 -20.44 14.68 15.07
C GLY A 45 -19.99 16.14 14.96
N ARG A 46 -20.87 17.06 14.58
CA ARG A 46 -20.56 18.50 14.50
C ARG A 46 -20.11 19.07 15.83
N SER A 47 -20.73 18.63 16.92
CA SER A 47 -20.38 19.06 18.27
C SER A 47 -19.09 18.41 18.79
N LEU A 48 -18.79 17.18 18.43
CA LEU A 48 -17.52 16.52 18.79
C LEU A 48 -16.30 17.21 18.18
N GLY A 49 -16.45 17.89 17.05
CA GLY A 49 -15.40 18.70 16.42
C GLY A 49 -15.10 20.03 17.11
N GLU A 50 -15.88 20.43 18.14
CA GLU A 50 -15.63 21.65 18.91
C GLU A 50 -14.69 21.37 20.08
N THR A 51 -13.72 22.25 20.32
CA THR A 51 -12.70 22.10 21.38
C THR A 51 -13.25 22.41 22.80
N THR A 52 -14.44 22.99 22.90
CA THR A 52 -15.05 23.40 24.18
C THR A 52 -15.96 22.33 24.74
N ILE A 53 -16.14 22.32 26.08
CA ILE A 53 -17.07 21.43 26.75
C ILE A 53 -18.51 21.79 26.35
N PRO A 54 -19.35 20.81 25.89
CA PRO A 54 -20.72 21.09 25.54
C PRO A 54 -21.53 21.52 26.77
N PRO A 55 -22.38 22.58 26.63
CA PRO A 55 -23.15 23.09 27.75
C PRO A 55 -24.16 22.05 28.27
N LYS A 56 -24.60 22.22 29.52
CA LYS A 56 -25.72 21.44 30.04
C LYS A 56 -26.98 21.71 29.23
N VAL A 57 -27.76 20.66 28.97
CA VAL A 57 -29.05 20.81 28.30
C VAL A 57 -30.07 21.51 29.23
N PRO A 58 -30.89 22.39 28.72
CA PRO A 58 -31.89 23.12 29.56
C PRO A 58 -33.01 22.19 30.04
N ASP A 59 -33.34 21.18 29.29
CA ASP A 59 -34.37 20.18 29.61
C ASP A 59 -34.04 18.85 28.90
N MET A 60 -34.75 17.75 29.25
CA MET A 60 -34.66 16.43 28.63
C MET A 60 -35.98 16.00 28.00
N MET A 61 -36.79 16.99 27.51
CA MET A 61 -38.17 16.76 27.06
C MET A 61 -38.24 16.41 25.54
N GLY A 62 -37.14 16.40 24.85
CA GLY A 62 -37.08 15.93 23.46
C GLY A 62 -37.48 14.46 23.32
N LYS A 63 -38.19 14.12 22.23
CA LYS A 63 -38.61 12.73 21.99
C LYS A 63 -37.40 11.83 21.79
N PRO A 64 -37.23 10.76 22.57
CA PRO A 64 -36.05 9.91 22.54
C PRO A 64 -35.92 9.15 21.23
N ILE A 65 -34.69 8.75 20.93
CA ILE A 65 -34.30 7.82 19.87
C ILE A 65 -33.63 6.63 20.54
N LYS A 66 -33.98 5.39 20.17
CA LYS A 66 -33.34 4.19 20.69
C LYS A 66 -31.90 4.08 20.18
N GLY A 67 -30.99 3.55 20.97
CA GLY A 67 -29.57 3.51 20.68
C GLY A 67 -29.21 2.78 19.38
N ASP A 68 -29.87 1.64 19.10
CA ASP A 68 -29.71 0.92 17.83
C ASP A 68 -30.09 1.76 16.60
N THR A 69 -31.14 2.56 16.73
CA THR A 69 -31.60 3.49 15.69
C THR A 69 -30.75 4.76 15.63
N MET A 70 -30.33 5.27 16.81
CA MET A 70 -29.50 6.48 16.91
C MET A 70 -28.13 6.27 16.25
N PHE A 71 -27.44 5.17 16.55
CA PHE A 71 -26.06 4.93 16.14
C PHE A 71 -25.92 3.98 14.95
N GLY A 72 -27.00 3.33 14.51
CA GLY A 72 -27.01 2.33 13.45
C GLY A 72 -26.35 1.01 13.86
N LEU A 73 -26.78 -0.09 13.28
CA LEU A 73 -26.25 -1.43 13.63
C LEU A 73 -24.83 -1.68 13.09
N GLU A 74 -24.43 -0.97 12.05
CA GLU A 74 -23.12 -1.12 11.42
C GLU A 74 -22.07 -0.13 11.99
N GLU A 75 -22.50 1.04 12.47
CA GLU A 75 -21.62 2.13 12.89
C GLU A 75 -21.57 2.36 14.41
N HIS A 76 -22.35 1.61 15.19
CA HIS A 76 -22.51 1.86 16.62
C HIS A 76 -21.19 1.80 17.41
N ALA A 77 -20.28 0.88 17.03
CA ALA A 77 -18.99 0.74 17.70
C ALA A 77 -18.12 2.00 17.51
N LEU A 78 -18.11 2.56 16.30
CA LEU A 78 -17.41 3.81 15.98
C LEU A 78 -17.98 4.99 16.77
N TRP A 79 -19.31 5.16 16.78
CA TRP A 79 -19.96 6.23 17.52
C TRP A 79 -19.71 6.14 19.02
N MET A 80 -19.79 4.94 19.59
CA MET A 80 -19.49 4.71 20.99
C MET A 80 -18.03 5.03 21.31
N ALA A 81 -17.09 4.60 20.46
CA ALA A 81 -15.67 4.90 20.64
C ALA A 81 -15.40 6.40 20.64
N LEU A 82 -15.95 7.16 19.68
CA LEU A 82 -15.78 8.60 19.58
C LEU A 82 -16.33 9.33 20.81
N ILE A 83 -17.54 8.99 21.25
CA ILE A 83 -18.19 9.63 22.41
C ILE A 83 -17.44 9.29 23.69
N VAL A 84 -17.02 8.03 23.87
CA VAL A 84 -16.24 7.58 25.04
C VAL A 84 -14.86 8.23 25.09
N ALA A 85 -14.16 8.35 23.95
CA ALA A 85 -12.88 9.02 23.87
C ALA A 85 -13.03 10.49 24.27
N ASN A 86 -13.95 11.21 23.63
CA ASN A 86 -14.23 12.62 23.97
C ASN A 86 -14.64 12.80 25.43
N PHE A 87 -15.48 11.91 25.98
CA PHE A 87 -15.87 11.96 27.40
C PHE A 87 -14.67 11.79 28.33
N ARG A 88 -13.74 10.88 28.02
CA ARG A 88 -12.50 10.67 28.80
C ARG A 88 -11.59 11.87 28.76
N ASP A 89 -11.47 12.51 27.59
CA ASP A 89 -10.64 13.72 27.43
C ASP A 89 -11.22 14.89 28.22
N LEU A 90 -12.54 15.06 28.19
CA LEU A 90 -13.22 16.16 28.89
C LEU A 90 -13.34 15.89 30.41
N TYR A 91 -13.46 14.63 30.82
CA TYR A 91 -13.75 14.23 32.21
C TYR A 91 -12.84 13.08 32.67
N PRO A 92 -11.51 13.25 32.73
CA PRO A 92 -10.56 12.15 32.94
C PRO A 92 -10.69 11.43 34.28
N LYS A 93 -11.32 12.05 35.28
CA LYS A 93 -11.55 11.48 36.61
C LYS A 93 -12.95 10.89 36.80
N THR A 94 -13.81 10.98 35.79
CA THR A 94 -15.21 10.52 35.91
C THR A 94 -15.37 9.13 35.31
N ALA A 95 -15.99 8.23 36.05
CA ALA A 95 -16.28 6.87 35.54
C ALA A 95 -17.29 6.92 34.40
N ILE A 96 -17.08 6.10 33.38
CA ILE A 96 -18.03 5.96 32.26
C ILE A 96 -19.12 5.02 32.71
N THR A 97 -20.33 5.58 32.86
CA THR A 97 -21.56 4.85 33.19
C THR A 97 -22.59 5.13 32.09
N LEU A 98 -23.63 4.29 31.99
CA LEU A 98 -24.68 4.52 30.98
C LEU A 98 -25.38 5.89 31.16
N PRO A 99 -25.73 6.34 32.38
CA PRO A 99 -26.27 7.69 32.58
C PRO A 99 -25.34 8.81 32.13
N ASN A 100 -24.04 8.72 32.44
CA ASN A 100 -23.05 9.72 32.00
C ASN A 100 -22.92 9.76 30.50
N LEU A 101 -22.98 8.59 29.84
CA LEU A 101 -22.97 8.48 28.38
C LEU A 101 -24.22 9.13 27.77
N GLN A 102 -25.41 8.85 28.34
CA GLN A 102 -26.65 9.48 27.88
C GLN A 102 -26.63 10.99 28.06
N GLU A 103 -26.11 11.50 29.16
CA GLU A 103 -25.93 12.93 29.37
C GLU A 103 -24.95 13.56 28.39
N SER A 104 -23.82 12.92 28.13
CA SER A 104 -22.85 13.36 27.13
C SER A 104 -23.47 13.46 25.74
N VAL A 105 -24.17 12.41 25.32
CA VAL A 105 -24.90 12.41 24.02
C VAL A 105 -25.93 13.53 23.96
N ALA A 106 -26.71 13.75 25.04
CA ALA A 106 -27.71 14.81 25.09
C ALA A 106 -27.10 16.20 24.90
N ARG A 107 -25.98 16.49 25.56
CA ARG A 107 -25.25 17.76 25.46
C ARG A 107 -24.67 17.98 24.06
N HIS A 108 -24.02 16.95 23.50
CA HIS A 108 -23.50 17.03 22.14
C HIS A 108 -24.59 17.19 21.08
N TRP A 109 -25.70 16.46 21.22
CA TRP A 109 -26.84 16.61 20.31
C TRP A 109 -27.45 18.01 20.39
N HIS A 110 -27.68 18.55 21.60
CA HIS A 110 -28.23 19.89 21.79
C HIS A 110 -27.34 20.96 21.13
N ARG A 111 -26.06 21.00 21.48
CA ARG A 111 -25.12 21.96 20.90
C ARG A 111 -24.98 21.80 19.38
N GLY A 112 -24.81 20.55 18.97
CA GLY A 112 -24.50 20.26 17.56
C GLY A 112 -25.64 20.58 16.60
N VAL A 113 -26.89 20.39 17.02
CA VAL A 113 -28.02 20.76 16.15
C VAL A 113 -28.18 22.27 16.02
N GLY A 114 -27.85 23.03 17.06
CA GLY A 114 -27.75 24.50 16.97
C GLY A 114 -26.71 24.92 15.94
N LEU A 115 -25.49 24.36 16.04
CA LEU A 115 -24.41 24.63 15.09
C LEU A 115 -24.77 24.20 13.65
N LEU A 116 -25.40 23.08 13.45
CA LEU A 116 -25.88 22.65 12.12
C LEU A 116 -26.95 23.59 11.57
N ASN A 117 -27.81 24.13 12.42
CA ASN A 117 -28.82 25.10 11.98
C ASN A 117 -28.19 26.43 11.58
N GLU A 118 -27.16 26.88 12.31
CA GLU A 118 -26.37 28.09 11.93
C GLU A 118 -25.68 27.85 10.60
N ASP A 119 -24.99 26.69 10.44
CA ASP A 119 -24.33 26.29 9.19
C ASP A 119 -25.33 26.23 8.01
N TRP A 120 -26.57 25.78 8.25
CA TRP A 120 -27.63 25.76 7.23
C TRP A 120 -28.09 27.16 6.83
N ILE A 121 -28.25 28.06 7.81
CA ILE A 121 -28.65 29.45 7.56
C ILE A 121 -27.58 30.19 6.77
N GLU A 122 -26.30 30.02 7.15
CA GLU A 122 -25.15 30.58 6.43
C GLU A 122 -25.07 30.09 5.00
N ALA A 123 -25.32 28.80 4.78
CA ALA A 123 -25.24 28.15 3.46
C ALA A 123 -26.32 28.66 2.49
N GLY A 124 -27.53 28.96 2.97
CA GLY A 124 -28.66 29.36 2.14
C GLY A 124 -29.16 28.25 1.16
N GLY A 125 -28.62 27.05 1.19
CA GLY A 125 -29.02 25.93 0.35
C GLY A 125 -28.19 24.68 0.54
N TYR A 126 -28.67 23.52 0.02
CA TYR A 126 -28.13 22.19 0.28
C TYR A 126 -26.67 22.05 -0.16
N SER A 127 -26.33 22.42 -1.41
CA SER A 127 -24.98 22.23 -1.94
C SER A 127 -23.92 22.98 -1.13
N LYS A 128 -24.20 24.23 -0.78
CA LYS A 128 -23.28 25.04 0.02
C LYS A 128 -23.22 24.60 1.48
N PHE A 129 -24.30 24.04 2.02
CA PHE A 129 -24.28 23.41 3.34
C PHE A 129 -23.35 22.20 3.39
N VAL A 130 -23.39 21.34 2.38
CA VAL A 130 -22.46 20.20 2.27
C VAL A 130 -21.01 20.71 2.14
N GLU A 131 -20.77 21.74 1.34
CA GLU A 131 -19.44 22.37 1.19
C GLU A 131 -18.92 22.91 2.54
N ILE A 132 -19.75 23.63 3.30
CA ILE A 132 -19.39 24.12 4.64
C ILE A 132 -19.01 22.97 5.57
N LEU A 133 -19.77 21.88 5.59
CA LEU A 133 -19.46 20.71 6.44
C LEU A 133 -18.15 20.05 6.06
N ILE A 134 -17.84 19.96 4.77
CA ILE A 134 -16.58 19.41 4.26
C ILE A 134 -15.40 20.33 4.58
N THR A 135 -15.55 21.63 4.39
CA THR A 135 -14.49 22.63 4.60
C THR A 135 -14.12 22.77 6.08
N ARG A 136 -15.08 22.62 7.01
CA ARG A 136 -14.78 22.64 8.47
C ARG A 136 -13.83 21.52 8.91
N ARG A 137 -13.66 20.46 8.14
CA ARG A 137 -12.65 19.42 8.35
C ARG A 137 -11.22 19.94 8.19
N ALA A 138 -11.02 21.02 7.45
CA ALA A 138 -9.71 21.58 7.13
C ALA A 138 -9.16 22.56 8.19
N THR A 139 -9.94 22.89 9.23
CA THR A 139 -9.53 23.87 10.27
C THR A 139 -9.02 23.22 11.55
N LEU A 140 -8.40 22.05 11.47
CA LEU A 140 -7.58 21.54 12.58
C LEU A 140 -6.39 22.49 12.78
N PRO A 141 -6.01 22.82 14.04
CA PRO A 141 -4.83 23.63 14.29
C PRO A 141 -3.60 23.03 13.60
N ASP A 142 -2.75 23.88 13.01
CA ASP A 142 -1.50 23.44 12.34
C ASP A 142 -0.58 22.60 13.23
N GLU A 143 -0.75 22.64 14.55
CA GLU A 143 -0.01 21.85 15.54
C GLU A 143 -0.62 20.46 15.80
N ALA A 144 -1.87 20.25 15.44
CA ALA A 144 -2.49 18.93 15.49
C ALA A 144 -2.29 18.21 14.15
N GLN A 145 -1.07 17.73 13.91
CA GLN A 145 -0.95 16.64 12.96
C GLN A 145 -1.83 15.50 13.49
N PRO A 146 -2.82 15.04 12.71
CA PRO A 146 -3.59 13.91 13.14
C PRO A 146 -2.59 12.79 13.45
N TYR A 147 -2.56 12.33 14.69
CA TYR A 147 -2.02 11.02 14.97
C TYR A 147 -2.88 10.07 14.13
N ILE A 148 -2.39 9.75 12.98
CA ILE A 148 -2.85 8.61 12.22
C ILE A 148 -2.21 7.45 12.96
N PRO A 149 -2.94 6.70 13.83
CA PRO A 149 -2.45 5.42 14.32
C PRO A 149 -2.07 4.68 13.05
N ASP A 150 -0.96 3.97 13.04
CA ASP A 150 -0.61 3.06 11.95
C ASP A 150 -1.91 2.31 11.65
N ALA A 151 -2.55 2.69 10.57
CA ALA A 151 -3.97 2.52 10.39
C ALA A 151 -4.31 1.05 10.22
N GLY A 152 -4.67 0.44 11.31
CA GLY A 152 -5.63 -0.62 11.21
C GLY A 152 -6.99 0.04 11.01
N ASP A 153 -7.37 0.32 9.82
CA ASP A 153 -8.66 0.06 9.20
C ASP A 153 -8.87 0.90 7.94
N GLY A 154 -8.85 0.23 6.80
CA GLY A 154 -9.04 0.83 5.50
C GLY A 154 -10.50 1.13 5.20
N ARG A 155 -10.93 2.35 5.46
CA ARG A 155 -12.13 2.94 4.85
C ARG A 155 -11.95 4.38 4.40
N ILE A 156 -10.75 4.85 4.25
CA ILE A 156 -10.46 5.98 3.38
C ILE A 156 -10.05 5.35 2.06
N GLY A 157 -10.66 5.75 0.97
CA GLY A 157 -10.39 5.18 -0.34
C GLY A 157 -8.89 4.98 -0.52
N GLU A 158 -8.50 3.86 -1.12
CA GLU A 158 -7.10 3.41 -1.26
C GLU A 158 -6.28 4.41 -2.09
N GLY A 159 -6.16 5.63 -1.56
CA GLY A 159 -5.30 6.65 -2.10
C GLY A 159 -3.83 6.35 -1.81
N TRP A 160 -2.95 7.04 -2.49
CA TRP A 160 -1.54 7.05 -2.19
C TRP A 160 -1.29 7.59 -0.78
N ALA A 161 -0.71 6.78 0.11
CA ALA A 161 -0.43 7.13 1.51
C ALA A 161 1.02 7.60 1.74
N GLY A 162 1.87 7.56 0.71
CA GLY A 162 3.26 8.02 0.80
C GLY A 162 3.39 9.54 0.70
N PRO A 163 4.63 10.06 0.69
CA PRO A 163 4.91 11.47 0.51
C PRO A 163 4.20 12.02 -0.73
N GLU A 164 3.69 13.25 -0.66
CA GLU A 164 3.06 13.89 -1.80
C GLU A 164 4.09 14.05 -2.93
N ALA A 165 3.87 13.30 -4.00
CA ALA A 165 4.82 13.24 -5.09
C ALA A 165 4.75 14.52 -5.92
N LEU A 166 5.85 15.25 -6.00
CA LEU A 166 5.96 16.43 -6.83
C LEU A 166 6.10 16.04 -8.31
N SER A 167 5.25 16.59 -9.17
CA SER A 167 5.39 16.47 -10.62
C SER A 167 6.40 17.50 -11.14
N LYS A 168 7.67 17.12 -11.12
CA LYS A 168 8.79 17.90 -11.64
C LYS A 168 9.79 16.96 -12.33
N PRO A 169 10.68 17.46 -13.20
CA PRO A 169 11.74 16.63 -13.75
C PRO A 169 12.64 16.05 -12.66
N VAL A 170 12.84 14.74 -12.69
CA VAL A 170 13.74 14.00 -11.79
C VAL A 170 14.89 13.44 -12.63
N SER A 171 16.11 13.88 -12.35
CA SER A 171 17.28 13.55 -13.17
C SER A 171 18.29 12.70 -12.40
N ILE A 172 18.87 11.73 -13.10
CA ILE A 172 19.99 10.91 -12.63
C ILE A 172 21.24 11.35 -13.40
N ASP A 173 22.30 11.70 -12.68
CA ASP A 173 23.64 11.78 -13.22
C ASP A 173 24.28 10.38 -13.14
N LEU A 174 24.51 9.73 -14.26
CA LEU A 174 25.10 8.40 -14.34
C LEU A 174 26.66 8.43 -14.33
N GLY A 175 27.23 9.59 -14.50
CA GLY A 175 28.67 9.79 -14.62
C GLY A 175 29.04 10.56 -15.87
N LYS A 176 30.18 10.23 -16.49
CA LYS A 176 30.72 10.99 -17.61
C LYS A 176 30.82 10.16 -18.89
N ASP A 177 30.42 10.74 -20.02
CA ASP A 177 30.69 10.17 -21.34
C ASP A 177 32.19 9.90 -21.52
N GLU A 178 32.58 8.70 -21.93
CA GLU A 178 33.99 8.29 -22.03
C GLU A 178 34.73 9.06 -23.09
N LEU A 179 34.04 9.53 -24.15
CA LEU A 179 34.65 10.21 -25.29
C LEU A 179 34.70 11.73 -25.09
N THR A 180 33.59 12.33 -24.62
CA THR A 180 33.50 13.80 -24.55
C THR A 180 33.81 14.33 -23.14
N ASN A 181 33.81 13.47 -22.12
CA ASN A 181 33.94 13.80 -20.69
C ASN A 181 32.80 14.68 -20.14
N ASP A 182 31.72 14.83 -20.93
CA ASP A 182 30.53 15.55 -20.51
C ASP A 182 29.70 14.72 -19.49
N PRO A 183 28.94 15.35 -18.56
CA PRO A 183 28.03 14.65 -17.71
C PRO A 183 26.94 13.89 -18.50
N PHE A 184 26.68 12.65 -18.14
CA PHE A 184 25.56 11.92 -18.68
C PHE A 184 24.39 12.02 -17.71
N VAL A 185 23.44 12.89 -18.03
CA VAL A 185 22.23 13.12 -17.22
C VAL A 185 21.02 12.53 -17.94
N TRP A 186 20.22 11.76 -17.23
CA TRP A 186 18.99 11.18 -17.74
C TRP A 186 17.80 11.55 -16.86
N THR A 187 16.68 11.98 -17.47
CA THR A 187 15.46 12.35 -16.74
C THR A 187 14.58 11.14 -16.59
N VAL A 188 14.39 10.66 -15.34
CA VAL A 188 13.66 9.42 -15.03
C VAL A 188 12.21 9.46 -15.50
N ASN A 189 11.51 10.54 -15.20
CA ASN A 189 10.11 10.76 -15.53
C ASN A 189 9.94 11.61 -16.80
N GLY A 190 10.87 11.50 -17.74
CA GLY A 190 10.83 12.22 -19.01
C GLY A 190 9.62 11.85 -19.87
N VAL A 191 9.24 12.81 -20.71
CA VAL A 191 8.07 12.65 -21.58
C VAL A 191 8.42 11.77 -22.78
N GLY A 192 7.54 10.83 -23.10
CA GLY A 192 7.66 10.00 -24.32
C GLY A 192 8.47 8.71 -24.16
N TYR A 193 9.07 8.44 -23.01
CA TYR A 193 9.77 7.18 -22.74
C TYR A 193 9.45 6.59 -21.35
N SER A 194 9.86 5.35 -21.12
CA SER A 194 9.60 4.64 -19.88
C SER A 194 10.55 5.08 -18.77
N PRO A 195 10.11 5.18 -17.52
CA PRO A 195 10.94 5.51 -16.35
C PRO A 195 11.74 4.31 -15.83
N HIS A 196 11.59 3.11 -16.39
CA HIS A 196 12.17 1.90 -15.83
C HIS A 196 13.63 1.74 -16.24
N ILE A 197 14.40 1.14 -15.34
CA ILE A 197 15.86 1.03 -15.43
C ILE A 197 16.26 -0.45 -15.43
N ALA A 198 17.16 -0.85 -16.30
CA ALA A 198 17.79 -2.16 -16.28
C ALA A 198 19.30 -2.00 -16.16
N VAL A 199 19.91 -2.57 -15.12
CA VAL A 199 21.36 -2.56 -14.90
C VAL A 199 21.91 -3.96 -15.05
N MET A 200 22.80 -4.18 -16.00
CA MET A 200 23.32 -5.50 -16.35
C MET A 200 24.83 -5.52 -16.30
N GLY A 201 25.39 -6.71 -15.98
CA GLY A 201 26.82 -6.89 -16.01
C GLY A 201 27.31 -7.99 -15.07
N GLN A 202 28.45 -8.55 -15.37
CA GLN A 202 29.07 -9.60 -14.55
C GLN A 202 29.39 -9.14 -13.12
N ALA A 203 29.65 -10.08 -12.23
CA ALA A 203 30.05 -9.76 -10.86
C ALA A 203 31.31 -8.86 -10.83
N GLY A 204 31.30 -7.85 -9.95
CA GLY A 204 32.41 -6.88 -9.81
C GLY A 204 32.51 -5.81 -10.90
N SER A 205 31.58 -5.73 -11.84
CA SER A 205 31.59 -4.72 -12.92
C SER A 205 31.15 -3.31 -12.49
N GLY A 206 30.50 -3.15 -11.32
CA GLY A 206 29.96 -1.88 -10.81
C GLY A 206 28.44 -1.79 -10.82
N LYS A 207 27.75 -2.81 -11.29
CA LYS A 207 26.28 -2.89 -11.46
C LYS A 207 25.49 -2.43 -10.22
N THR A 208 25.67 -3.12 -9.09
CA THR A 208 24.95 -2.85 -7.85
C THR A 208 25.24 -1.43 -7.33
N ARG A 209 26.52 -1.02 -7.30
CA ARG A 209 26.91 0.33 -6.90
C ARG A 209 26.19 1.39 -7.72
N THR A 210 26.19 1.25 -9.04
CA THR A 210 25.54 2.19 -9.95
C THR A 210 24.03 2.24 -9.73
N MET A 211 23.37 1.09 -9.56
CA MET A 211 21.95 1.06 -9.23
C MET A 211 21.66 1.81 -7.93
N LEU A 212 22.42 1.57 -6.87
CA LEU A 212 22.22 2.22 -5.58
C LEU A 212 22.41 3.74 -5.66
N GLU A 213 23.42 4.22 -6.39
CA GLU A 213 23.61 5.67 -6.59
C GLU A 213 22.45 6.32 -7.35
N MET A 214 21.88 5.62 -8.35
CA MET A 214 20.68 6.10 -9.03
C MET A 214 19.47 6.15 -8.09
N LEU A 215 19.27 5.13 -7.23
CA LEU A 215 18.19 5.12 -6.25
C LEU A 215 18.29 6.26 -5.25
N LYS A 216 19.51 6.54 -4.72
CA LYS A 216 19.76 7.67 -3.82
C LYS A 216 19.41 9.01 -4.49
N GLN A 217 19.79 9.20 -5.74
CA GLN A 217 19.48 10.42 -6.48
C GLN A 217 17.97 10.60 -6.70
N VAL A 218 17.24 9.53 -7.01
CA VAL A 218 15.77 9.60 -7.13
C VAL A 218 15.14 9.91 -5.78
N HIS A 219 15.53 9.20 -4.73
CA HIS A 219 14.98 9.39 -3.39
C HIS A 219 15.24 10.82 -2.87
N SER A 220 16.46 11.33 -2.98
CA SER A 220 16.81 12.67 -2.51
C SER A 220 16.04 13.79 -3.21
N GLN A 221 15.66 13.60 -4.48
CA GLN A 221 14.91 14.59 -5.25
C GLN A 221 13.40 14.52 -5.03
N THR A 222 12.88 13.36 -4.66
CA THR A 222 11.42 13.09 -4.64
C THR A 222 10.86 12.76 -3.27
N GLY A 223 11.68 12.23 -2.35
CA GLY A 223 11.21 11.59 -1.12
C GLY A 223 10.43 10.29 -1.36
N ALA A 224 10.34 9.81 -2.61
CA ALA A 224 9.59 8.60 -2.94
C ALA A 224 10.14 7.37 -2.20
N PRO A 225 9.30 6.56 -1.55
CA PRO A 225 9.73 5.35 -0.89
C PRO A 225 10.33 4.34 -1.86
N ILE A 226 11.31 3.60 -1.38
CA ILE A 226 12.02 2.59 -2.16
C ILE A 226 11.80 1.21 -1.54
N LEU A 227 11.26 0.28 -2.32
CA LEU A 227 11.27 -1.13 -1.98
C LEU A 227 12.46 -1.80 -2.68
N LEU A 228 13.54 -2.03 -1.94
CA LEU A 228 14.74 -2.69 -2.44
C LEU A 228 14.76 -4.15 -2.00
N LEU A 229 14.63 -5.07 -2.95
CA LEU A 229 14.71 -6.51 -2.73
C LEU A 229 16.12 -7.00 -3.07
N ASP A 230 16.86 -7.47 -2.07
CA ASP A 230 18.14 -8.11 -2.22
C ASP A 230 17.96 -9.63 -2.28
N LEU A 231 17.88 -10.16 -3.51
CA LEU A 231 17.75 -11.60 -3.77
C LEU A 231 19.11 -12.29 -3.86
N GLY A 232 20.20 -11.53 -3.72
CA GLY A 232 21.57 -11.99 -3.86
C GLY A 232 22.23 -12.38 -2.54
N LYS A 233 23.32 -11.70 -2.22
CA LYS A 233 24.25 -12.08 -1.13
C LYS A 233 23.86 -11.52 0.25
N GLY A 234 23.00 -10.52 0.33
CA GLY A 234 22.61 -9.90 1.59
C GLY A 234 23.47 -8.71 2.02
N ASP A 235 24.45 -8.33 1.23
CA ASP A 235 25.40 -7.27 1.55
C ASP A 235 24.69 -5.90 1.74
N LEU A 236 23.54 -5.71 1.09
CA LEU A 236 22.80 -4.45 1.13
C LEU A 236 22.16 -4.20 2.51
N ALA A 237 21.79 -5.25 3.22
CA ALA A 237 21.22 -5.15 4.56
C ALA A 237 22.23 -4.72 5.64
N ASP A 238 23.52 -4.89 5.38
CA ASP A 238 24.59 -4.51 6.31
C ASP A 238 25.11 -3.09 6.04
N ASN A 239 24.64 -2.45 4.99
CA ASN A 239 25.00 -1.09 4.63
C ASN A 239 24.12 -0.06 5.36
N ALA A 240 24.53 0.31 6.59
CA ALA A 240 23.82 1.29 7.42
C ALA A 240 23.76 2.71 6.80
N GLU A 241 24.75 3.07 5.97
CA GLU A 241 24.75 4.35 5.26
C GLU A 241 23.66 4.37 4.18
N LEU A 242 23.56 3.31 3.40
CA LEU A 242 22.48 3.14 2.41
C LEU A 242 21.10 3.22 3.06
N ALA A 243 20.91 2.51 4.17
CA ALA A 243 19.63 2.52 4.91
C ALA A 243 19.25 3.95 5.36
N ARG A 244 20.23 4.72 5.86
CA ARG A 244 20.01 6.12 6.27
C ARG A 244 19.73 7.04 5.08
N GLU A 245 20.46 6.90 3.95
CA GLU A 245 20.28 7.74 2.77
C GLU A 245 18.95 7.51 2.06
N LEU A 246 18.40 6.29 2.17
CA LEU A 246 17.09 5.93 1.61
C LEU A 246 15.94 6.05 2.62
N ASP A 247 16.21 6.50 3.86
CA ASP A 247 15.25 6.45 4.98
C ASP A 247 14.58 5.07 5.09
N ALA A 248 15.37 4.00 4.91
CA ALA A 248 14.86 2.65 4.76
C ALA A 248 15.00 1.83 6.04
N ARG A 249 13.96 1.03 6.33
CA ARG A 249 14.01 -0.03 7.33
C ARG A 249 14.58 -1.29 6.70
N VAL A 250 15.44 -1.98 7.45
CA VAL A 250 16.09 -3.20 6.99
C VAL A 250 15.38 -4.42 7.57
N LEU A 251 15.04 -5.39 6.73
CA LEU A 251 14.47 -6.67 7.13
C LEU A 251 15.34 -7.83 6.61
N ARG A 252 15.71 -8.75 7.49
CA ARG A 252 16.49 -9.94 7.19
C ARG A 252 15.60 -11.17 7.29
N VAL A 253 14.99 -11.55 6.17
CA VAL A 253 14.10 -12.73 6.10
C VAL A 253 14.91 -14.01 6.13
N PRO A 254 14.57 -15.00 6.96
CA PRO A 254 13.34 -15.15 7.76
C PRO A 254 13.46 -14.75 9.23
N GLN A 255 14.51 -14.06 9.65
CA GLN A 255 14.67 -13.62 11.03
C GLN A 255 13.67 -12.52 11.38
N ASP A 256 13.51 -11.55 10.46
CA ASP A 256 12.57 -10.45 10.56
C ASP A 256 11.39 -10.73 9.64
N PRO A 257 10.16 -10.91 10.15
CA PRO A 257 8.98 -11.05 9.31
C PRO A 257 8.68 -9.74 8.58
N ILE A 258 8.14 -9.85 7.37
CA ILE A 258 7.69 -8.71 6.58
C ILE A 258 6.33 -8.27 7.12
N PRO A 259 6.18 -7.03 7.64
CA PRO A 259 4.94 -6.61 8.29
C PRO A 259 3.89 -6.14 7.27
N LEU A 260 3.53 -6.98 6.33
CA LEU A 260 2.60 -6.68 5.24
C LEU A 260 1.40 -7.61 5.28
N ASP A 261 0.20 -7.05 5.35
CA ASP A 261 -1.05 -7.76 5.10
C ASP A 261 -1.22 -8.02 3.59
N MET A 262 -0.73 -9.17 3.15
CA MET A 262 -0.69 -9.55 1.74
C MET A 262 -2.07 -9.77 1.12
N PHE A 263 -3.03 -10.16 1.93
CA PHE A 263 -4.39 -10.49 1.51
C PHE A 263 -5.38 -9.37 1.83
N HIS A 264 -4.85 -8.18 2.09
CA HIS A 264 -5.64 -7.01 2.46
C HIS A 264 -6.79 -6.74 1.48
N GLY A 265 -7.98 -6.70 2.03
CA GLY A 265 -9.19 -6.41 1.26
C GLY A 265 -9.72 -7.58 0.43
N SER A 266 -9.20 -8.79 0.61
CA SER A 266 -9.74 -10.00 -0.04
C SER A 266 -11.21 -10.28 0.32
N CYS A 267 -11.64 -9.92 1.52
CA CYS A 267 -13.02 -10.12 1.99
C CYS A 267 -14.04 -9.08 1.49
N ARG A 268 -13.63 -8.06 0.74
CA ARG A 268 -14.53 -6.98 0.30
C ARG A 268 -15.59 -7.42 -0.69
N SER A 269 -15.25 -8.36 -1.55
CA SER A 269 -16.16 -8.97 -2.52
C SER A 269 -15.76 -10.40 -2.86
N GLU A 270 -16.69 -11.14 -3.45
CA GLU A 270 -16.41 -12.50 -3.95
C GLU A 270 -15.33 -12.50 -5.05
N THR A 271 -15.26 -11.44 -5.82
CA THR A 271 -14.25 -11.26 -6.87
C THR A 271 -12.88 -11.03 -6.23
N ASP A 272 -12.77 -10.14 -5.23
CA ASP A 272 -11.51 -9.89 -4.53
C ASP A 272 -10.98 -11.17 -3.84
N ALA A 273 -11.87 -11.94 -3.19
CA ALA A 273 -11.51 -13.22 -2.61
C ALA A 273 -10.99 -14.21 -3.66
N SER A 274 -11.67 -14.30 -4.79
CA SER A 274 -11.27 -15.19 -5.89
C SER A 274 -9.93 -14.78 -6.50
N ASP A 275 -9.72 -13.49 -6.73
CA ASP A 275 -8.46 -12.96 -7.28
C ASP A 275 -7.29 -13.19 -6.33
N ALA A 276 -7.48 -12.99 -5.02
CA ALA A 276 -6.47 -13.25 -4.01
C ALA A 276 -6.10 -14.75 -3.94
N VAL A 277 -7.10 -15.65 -3.98
CA VAL A 277 -6.87 -17.11 -4.04
C VAL A 277 -6.07 -17.50 -5.29
N LEU A 278 -6.49 -16.99 -6.46
CA LEU A 278 -5.82 -17.31 -7.73
C LEU A 278 -4.39 -16.78 -7.75
N GLY A 279 -4.15 -15.57 -7.27
CA GLY A 279 -2.83 -14.98 -7.15
C GLY A 279 -1.90 -15.80 -6.26
N PHE A 280 -2.36 -16.14 -5.05
CA PHE A 280 -1.60 -16.99 -4.13
C PHE A 280 -1.31 -18.37 -4.71
N ARG A 281 -2.33 -19.05 -5.25
CA ARG A 281 -2.21 -20.36 -5.90
C ARG A 281 -1.17 -20.36 -7.01
N ASP A 282 -1.23 -19.37 -7.89
CA ASP A 282 -0.34 -19.28 -9.05
C ASP A 282 1.11 -18.95 -8.62
N SER A 283 1.29 -18.13 -7.59
CA SER A 283 2.61 -17.83 -7.01
C SER A 283 3.20 -19.04 -6.30
N LEU A 284 2.39 -19.76 -5.52
CA LEU A 284 2.81 -21.01 -4.88
C LEU A 284 3.22 -22.07 -5.93
N ALA A 285 2.42 -22.25 -6.98
CA ALA A 285 2.69 -23.22 -8.04
C ALA A 285 4.01 -22.95 -8.77
N LYS A 286 4.47 -21.70 -8.84
CA LYS A 286 5.74 -21.32 -9.49
C LYS A 286 6.97 -21.65 -8.67
N VAL A 287 6.86 -21.66 -7.33
CA VAL A 287 8.01 -21.95 -6.45
C VAL A 287 8.14 -23.42 -6.09
N MET A 288 7.11 -24.21 -6.33
CA MET A 288 7.15 -25.65 -6.07
C MET A 288 8.09 -26.37 -7.04
N GLN A 289 8.90 -27.30 -6.54
CA GLN A 289 9.82 -28.11 -7.35
C GLN A 289 9.07 -28.96 -8.40
N SER A 290 7.93 -29.53 -8.01
CA SER A 290 7.02 -30.19 -8.94
C SER A 290 5.77 -29.34 -9.10
N ARG A 291 5.44 -28.99 -10.35
CA ARG A 291 4.26 -28.20 -10.64
C ARG A 291 3.00 -28.93 -10.16
N PRO A 292 2.13 -28.29 -9.37
CA PRO A 292 0.89 -28.91 -8.92
C PRO A 292 0.00 -29.32 -10.09
N GLY A 293 -0.65 -30.48 -9.96
CA GLY A 293 -1.66 -30.92 -10.93
C GLY A 293 -2.97 -30.13 -10.81
N ALA A 294 -3.84 -30.27 -11.80
CA ALA A 294 -5.12 -29.54 -11.84
C ALA A 294 -5.98 -29.78 -10.59
N MET A 295 -6.02 -31.00 -10.06
CA MET A 295 -6.75 -31.33 -8.84
C MET A 295 -6.18 -30.62 -7.61
N GLN A 296 -4.85 -30.59 -7.47
CA GLN A 296 -4.19 -29.89 -6.38
C GLN A 296 -4.44 -28.39 -6.41
N LEU A 297 -4.43 -27.77 -7.60
CA LEU A 297 -4.78 -26.37 -7.80
C LEU A 297 -6.24 -26.08 -7.42
N GLU A 298 -7.14 -27.02 -7.69
CA GLU A 298 -8.55 -26.89 -7.30
C GLU A 298 -8.72 -27.01 -5.77
N HIS A 299 -8.03 -27.96 -5.11
CA HIS A 299 -8.06 -28.06 -3.65
C HIS A 299 -7.54 -26.80 -2.95
N ILE A 300 -6.51 -26.15 -3.51
CA ILE A 300 -6.07 -24.83 -3.00
C ILE A 300 -7.21 -23.82 -3.10
N ARG A 301 -7.90 -23.77 -4.22
CA ARG A 301 -9.01 -22.82 -4.43
C ARG A 301 -10.18 -23.09 -3.48
N GLU A 302 -10.58 -24.33 -3.32
CA GLU A 302 -11.70 -24.73 -2.46
C GLU A 302 -11.42 -24.46 -0.99
N ALA A 303 -10.21 -24.75 -0.53
CA ALA A 303 -9.79 -24.52 0.85
C ALA A 303 -9.70 -23.03 1.20
N LEU A 304 -9.16 -22.20 0.30
CA LEU A 304 -8.83 -20.82 0.61
C LEU A 304 -9.95 -19.83 0.30
N LYS A 305 -10.84 -20.11 -0.66
CA LYS A 305 -11.92 -19.19 -1.00
C LYS A 305 -12.82 -18.82 0.19
N PRO A 306 -13.27 -19.77 1.05
CA PRO A 306 -14.05 -19.43 2.25
C PRO A 306 -13.26 -18.61 3.28
N LEU A 307 -11.95 -18.89 3.44
CA LEU A 307 -11.07 -18.16 4.34
C LEU A 307 -10.96 -16.69 3.91
N PHE A 308 -10.69 -16.45 2.63
CA PHE A 308 -10.47 -15.10 2.09
C PHE A 308 -11.77 -14.27 2.00
N ALA A 309 -12.90 -14.93 1.84
CA ALA A 309 -14.19 -14.25 1.80
C ALA A 309 -14.71 -13.77 3.17
N LYS A 310 -14.24 -14.37 4.28
CA LYS A 310 -14.79 -14.13 5.61
C LYS A 310 -13.89 -13.33 6.54
N ASN A 311 -12.57 -13.34 6.34
CA ASN A 311 -11.61 -12.79 7.27
C ASN A 311 -10.95 -11.51 6.73
N GLU A 312 -10.90 -10.48 7.54
CA GLU A 312 -10.27 -9.19 7.20
C GLU A 312 -8.75 -9.25 7.23
N ARG A 313 -8.18 -10.07 8.11
CA ARG A 313 -6.73 -10.29 8.24
C ARG A 313 -6.44 -11.78 8.16
N ILE A 314 -5.52 -12.14 7.31
CA ILE A 314 -5.16 -13.54 7.03
C ILE A 314 -3.64 -13.67 7.06
N SER A 315 -3.15 -14.56 7.91
CA SER A 315 -1.74 -14.95 7.96
C SER A 315 -1.46 -16.16 7.06
N LEU A 316 -0.19 -16.49 6.83
CA LEU A 316 0.17 -17.74 6.15
C LEU A 316 -0.17 -18.96 7.00
N GLU A 317 -0.17 -18.82 8.31
CA GLU A 317 -0.59 -19.85 9.25
C GLU A 317 -2.09 -20.16 9.08
N ASP A 318 -2.94 -19.16 8.90
CA ASP A 318 -4.37 -19.36 8.59
C ASP A 318 -4.57 -20.08 7.25
N VAL A 319 -3.76 -19.72 6.25
CA VAL A 319 -3.75 -20.42 4.95
C VAL A 319 -3.37 -21.90 5.12
N ARG A 320 -2.32 -22.19 5.90
CA ARG A 320 -1.92 -23.56 6.21
C ARG A 320 -3.03 -24.35 6.91
N ASP A 321 -3.64 -23.75 7.92
CA ASP A 321 -4.65 -24.41 8.75
C ASP A 321 -5.92 -24.66 7.95
N ALA A 322 -6.34 -23.73 7.09
CA ALA A 322 -7.44 -23.93 6.15
C ALA A 322 -7.17 -25.07 5.15
N MET A 323 -5.94 -25.12 4.61
CA MET A 323 -5.54 -26.20 3.71
C MET A 323 -5.55 -27.56 4.41
N LYS A 324 -5.00 -27.66 5.63
CA LYS A 324 -5.02 -28.89 6.42
C LYS A 324 -6.45 -29.35 6.73
N GLY A 325 -7.31 -28.44 7.19
CA GLY A 325 -8.72 -28.74 7.44
C GLY A 325 -9.43 -29.28 6.20
N HIS A 326 -9.25 -28.65 5.05
CA HIS A 326 -9.83 -29.14 3.79
C HIS A 326 -9.33 -30.54 3.41
N TYR A 327 -8.02 -30.84 3.59
CA TYR A 327 -7.48 -32.16 3.30
C TYR A 327 -8.01 -33.25 4.24
N GLU A 328 -8.20 -32.91 5.53
CA GLU A 328 -8.78 -33.80 6.53
C GLU A 328 -10.27 -34.09 6.21
N GLU A 329 -11.06 -33.04 5.98
CA GLU A 329 -12.48 -33.15 5.64
C GLU A 329 -12.73 -33.96 4.36
N SER A 330 -11.84 -33.80 3.36
CA SER A 330 -11.91 -34.48 2.07
C SER A 330 -11.21 -35.84 2.07
N ALA A 331 -10.70 -36.31 3.21
CA ALA A 331 -9.93 -37.55 3.38
C ALA A 331 -8.75 -37.67 2.39
N LEU A 332 -8.09 -36.55 2.05
CA LEU A 332 -6.95 -36.50 1.15
C LEU A 332 -5.65 -36.84 1.88
N LYS A 333 -4.72 -37.44 1.17
CA LYS A 333 -3.38 -37.68 1.69
C LYS A 333 -2.52 -36.42 1.57
N VAL A 334 -1.63 -36.21 2.55
CA VAL A 334 -0.60 -35.19 2.48
C VAL A 334 0.21 -35.32 1.20
N ASP A 335 0.30 -34.26 0.45
CA ASP A 335 1.00 -34.19 -0.83
C ASP A 335 2.05 -33.06 -0.86
N SER A 336 2.60 -32.79 -2.05
CA SER A 336 3.61 -31.75 -2.24
C SER A 336 3.12 -30.34 -1.93
N VAL A 337 1.82 -30.06 -2.06
CA VAL A 337 1.22 -28.75 -1.74
C VAL A 337 1.23 -28.52 -0.24
N ILE A 338 0.71 -29.47 0.53
CA ILE A 338 0.73 -29.39 2.00
C ILE A 338 2.15 -29.33 2.54
N SER A 339 3.08 -30.09 1.95
CA SER A 339 4.50 -30.04 2.34
C SER A 339 5.09 -28.65 2.08
N ALA A 340 4.85 -28.06 0.90
CA ALA A 340 5.33 -26.74 0.57
C ALA A 340 4.77 -25.66 1.51
N ILE A 341 3.47 -25.71 1.83
CA ILE A 341 2.84 -24.77 2.76
C ILE A 341 3.40 -24.91 4.18
N ASN A 342 3.63 -26.14 4.64
CA ASN A 342 4.28 -26.38 5.94
C ASN A 342 5.69 -25.77 5.98
N ASP A 343 6.49 -25.96 4.94
CA ASP A 343 7.85 -25.39 4.85
C ASP A 343 7.83 -23.86 4.87
N LEU A 344 6.82 -23.24 4.25
CA LEU A 344 6.64 -21.77 4.20
C LEU A 344 6.18 -21.18 5.53
N THR A 345 5.48 -21.97 6.33
CA THR A 345 4.92 -21.55 7.62
C THR A 345 5.74 -22.05 8.82
N GLU A 346 6.87 -22.73 8.59
CA GLU A 346 7.80 -23.13 9.66
C GLU A 346 8.33 -21.90 10.43
N ARG A 347 8.45 -20.78 9.73
CA ARG A 347 8.74 -19.46 10.31
C ARG A 347 7.79 -18.44 9.69
N SER A 348 7.24 -17.55 10.50
CA SER A 348 6.39 -16.47 10.00
C SER A 348 7.21 -15.53 9.10
N ILE A 349 7.01 -15.64 7.79
CA ILE A 349 7.69 -14.78 6.80
C ILE A 349 6.97 -13.43 6.70
N PHE A 350 5.65 -13.43 6.84
CA PHE A 350 4.80 -12.25 6.82
C PHE A 350 3.95 -12.16 8.07
N THR A 351 3.76 -10.92 8.54
CA THR A 351 2.77 -10.62 9.57
C THR A 351 1.79 -9.57 9.03
N PRO A 352 0.46 -9.73 9.23
CA PRO A 352 -0.53 -8.81 8.67
C PRO A 352 -0.65 -7.53 9.53
N ASP A 353 0.49 -6.85 9.80
CA ASP A 353 0.54 -5.69 10.69
C ASP A 353 0.21 -4.39 9.96
N LEU A 354 0.69 -4.23 8.72
CA LEU A 354 0.52 -3.03 7.92
C LEU A 354 -0.32 -3.32 6.67
N SER A 355 -1.26 -2.44 6.39
CA SER A 355 -1.94 -2.46 5.09
C SER A 355 -0.95 -2.17 3.95
N PRO A 356 -1.23 -2.56 2.70
CA PRO A 356 -0.38 -2.21 1.55
C PRO A 356 -0.09 -0.71 1.46
N ALA A 357 -1.07 0.15 1.72
CA ALA A 357 -0.88 1.59 1.73
C ALA A 357 0.15 2.04 2.77
N ALA A 358 0.07 1.52 4.01
CA ALA A 358 1.02 1.86 5.08
C ALA A 358 2.40 1.22 4.86
N PHE A 359 2.47 0.05 4.25
CA PHE A 359 3.73 -0.62 3.95
C PHE A 359 4.48 0.06 2.81
N PHE A 360 3.83 0.27 1.65
CA PHE A 360 4.46 0.84 0.47
C PHE A 360 4.70 2.36 0.55
N SER A 361 4.19 3.03 1.58
CA SER A 361 4.53 4.43 1.88
C SER A 361 5.88 4.61 2.57
N LYS A 362 6.58 3.54 2.91
CA LYS A 362 7.88 3.54 3.61
C LYS A 362 8.94 2.87 2.75
N SER A 363 10.22 3.29 2.93
CA SER A 363 11.33 2.60 2.28
C SER A 363 11.74 1.35 3.05
N TRP A 364 12.05 0.29 2.30
CA TRP A 364 12.47 -1.01 2.83
C TRP A 364 13.68 -1.55 2.07
N ILE A 365 14.63 -2.10 2.79
CA ILE A 365 15.68 -2.99 2.26
C ILE A 365 15.39 -4.37 2.81
N ILE A 366 14.96 -5.30 1.94
CA ILE A 366 14.60 -6.66 2.34
C ILE A 366 15.60 -7.63 1.74
N THR A 367 16.39 -8.28 2.60
CA THR A 367 17.31 -9.32 2.18
C THR A 367 16.77 -10.70 2.45
N PHE A 368 17.04 -11.61 1.52
CA PHE A 368 16.66 -13.01 1.59
C PHE A 368 17.88 -13.96 1.60
N ALA A 369 19.07 -13.44 1.93
CA ALA A 369 20.32 -14.19 1.88
C ALA A 369 20.32 -15.48 2.72
N HIS A 370 19.56 -15.49 3.82
CA HIS A 370 19.46 -16.64 4.72
C HIS A 370 18.19 -17.46 4.53
N ALA A 371 17.36 -17.11 3.56
CA ALA A 371 16.15 -17.86 3.23
C ALA A 371 16.44 -18.96 2.19
N ARG A 372 15.72 -20.08 2.28
CA ARG A 372 15.71 -21.11 1.22
C ARG A 372 15.16 -20.49 -0.06
N ASP A 373 15.61 -20.97 -1.23
CA ASP A 373 15.19 -20.40 -2.52
C ASP A 373 13.67 -20.42 -2.73
N THR A 374 12.98 -21.46 -2.26
CA THR A 374 11.50 -21.53 -2.32
C THR A 374 10.84 -20.42 -1.51
N VAL A 375 11.32 -20.18 -0.30
CA VAL A 375 10.84 -19.12 0.60
C VAL A 375 11.12 -17.74 0.01
N LYS A 376 12.37 -17.51 -0.43
CA LYS A 376 12.81 -16.27 -1.07
C LYS A 376 11.95 -15.91 -2.27
N ASN A 377 11.78 -16.86 -3.20
CA ASN A 377 11.03 -16.62 -4.43
C ASN A 377 9.55 -16.38 -4.15
N LEU A 378 8.93 -17.17 -3.25
CA LEU A 378 7.52 -16.95 -2.91
C LEU A 378 7.31 -15.60 -2.23
N ALA A 379 8.15 -15.24 -1.25
CA ALA A 379 8.05 -13.95 -0.59
C ALA A 379 8.18 -12.79 -1.57
N ALA A 380 9.12 -12.88 -2.52
CA ALA A 380 9.27 -11.88 -3.57
C ALA A 380 8.02 -11.83 -4.49
N TYR A 381 7.45 -12.97 -4.87
CA TYR A 381 6.23 -13.00 -5.69
C TYR A 381 5.04 -12.39 -4.95
N MET A 382 4.85 -12.73 -3.68
CA MET A 382 3.76 -12.18 -2.87
C MET A 382 3.90 -10.67 -2.65
N LEU A 383 5.12 -10.16 -2.48
CA LEU A 383 5.37 -8.72 -2.45
C LEU A 383 5.00 -8.05 -3.77
N LEU A 384 5.37 -8.67 -4.91
CA LEU A 384 5.01 -8.16 -6.24
C LEU A 384 3.50 -8.21 -6.50
N ASP A 385 2.82 -9.28 -6.06
CA ASP A 385 1.37 -9.44 -6.17
C ASP A 385 0.64 -8.37 -5.35
N SER A 386 1.07 -8.16 -4.09
CA SER A 386 0.50 -7.14 -3.22
C SER A 386 0.74 -5.72 -3.77
N LEU A 387 1.95 -5.44 -4.28
CA LEU A 387 2.25 -4.16 -4.93
C LEU A 387 1.39 -3.94 -6.17
N ASN A 388 1.26 -4.95 -7.02
CA ASN A 388 0.41 -4.88 -8.23
C ASN A 388 -1.06 -4.62 -7.87
N ALA A 389 -1.59 -5.35 -6.87
CA ALA A 389 -2.96 -5.16 -6.41
C ALA A 389 -3.17 -3.76 -5.83
N TYR A 390 -2.22 -3.24 -5.05
CA TYR A 390 -2.26 -1.89 -4.51
C TYR A 390 -2.20 -0.82 -5.61
N MET A 391 -1.23 -0.92 -6.53
CA MET A 391 -1.07 0.05 -7.62
C MET A 391 -2.27 0.10 -8.56
N LYS A 392 -2.94 -1.02 -8.82
CA LYS A 392 -4.19 -1.07 -9.63
C LYS A 392 -5.30 -0.19 -9.08
N ARG A 393 -5.36 -0.02 -7.76
CA ARG A 393 -6.41 0.75 -7.08
C ARG A 393 -6.10 2.24 -6.96
N LEU A 394 -4.85 2.64 -7.20
CA LEU A 394 -4.47 4.05 -7.16
C LEU A 394 -4.95 4.80 -8.39
N ASP A 395 -5.25 6.08 -8.21
CA ASP A 395 -5.44 7.00 -9.32
C ASP A 395 -4.11 7.24 -10.07
N GLU A 396 -4.19 7.77 -11.28
CA GLU A 396 -3.00 8.18 -12.02
C GLU A 396 -2.19 9.21 -11.23
N ALA A 397 -0.87 9.08 -11.26
CA ALA A 397 0.01 10.05 -10.65
C ALA A 397 -0.04 11.39 -11.42
N GLN A 398 0.01 12.49 -10.68
CA GLN A 398 -0.07 13.85 -11.23
C GLN A 398 1.03 14.09 -12.29
N GLN A 399 0.74 14.95 -13.24
CA GLN A 399 1.69 15.44 -14.23
C GLN A 399 1.80 16.95 -14.14
N ASP A 400 3.01 17.47 -14.41
CA ASP A 400 3.19 18.92 -14.62
C ASP A 400 2.70 19.35 -16.01
N ASP A 401 2.72 20.66 -16.28
CA ASP A 401 2.30 21.23 -17.57
C ASP A 401 3.15 20.76 -18.76
N ARG A 402 4.32 20.18 -18.50
CA ARG A 402 5.24 19.63 -19.51
C ARG A 402 5.10 18.13 -19.67
N GLY A 403 4.24 17.48 -18.87
CA GLY A 403 3.98 16.05 -18.93
C GLY A 403 4.92 15.19 -18.07
N HIS A 404 5.75 15.78 -17.19
CA HIS A 404 6.55 15.00 -16.23
C HIS A 404 5.63 14.43 -15.16
N ARG A 405 5.63 13.11 -15.05
CA ARG A 405 4.79 12.41 -14.07
C ARG A 405 5.48 12.33 -12.72
N ALA A 406 4.71 12.56 -11.65
CA ALA A 406 5.19 12.38 -10.29
C ALA A 406 5.62 10.93 -10.05
N ILE A 407 6.78 10.74 -9.40
CA ILE A 407 7.27 9.43 -8.96
C ILE A 407 6.75 9.20 -7.56
N ARG A 408 5.85 8.21 -7.40
CA ARG A 408 5.30 7.83 -6.10
C ARG A 408 6.18 6.83 -5.37
N MET A 409 6.77 5.89 -6.10
CA MET A 409 7.49 4.78 -5.50
C MET A 409 8.52 4.19 -6.47
N VAL A 410 9.60 3.62 -5.93
CA VAL A 410 10.58 2.84 -6.68
C VAL A 410 10.60 1.41 -6.18
N LEU A 411 10.40 0.44 -7.09
CA LEU A 411 10.69 -0.96 -6.86
C LEU A 411 12.08 -1.26 -7.43
N ALA A 412 13.03 -1.65 -6.58
CA ALA A 412 14.36 -2.04 -6.99
C ALA A 412 14.61 -3.51 -6.64
N VAL A 413 15.21 -4.27 -7.56
CA VAL A 413 15.53 -5.68 -7.34
C VAL A 413 16.98 -5.92 -7.73
N ASP A 414 17.81 -6.31 -6.76
CA ASP A 414 19.15 -6.81 -7.05
C ASP A 414 19.10 -8.34 -7.27
N GLU A 415 19.87 -8.82 -8.25
CA GLU A 415 19.86 -10.20 -8.75
C GLU A 415 18.48 -10.65 -9.26
N ALA A 416 17.85 -9.83 -10.11
CA ALA A 416 16.49 -10.04 -10.64
C ALA A 416 16.31 -11.28 -11.53
N ARG A 417 17.38 -12.02 -11.85
CA ARG A 417 17.38 -13.18 -12.75
C ARG A 417 16.24 -14.16 -12.46
N HIS A 418 16.04 -14.53 -11.19
CA HIS A 418 15.00 -15.50 -10.81
C HIS A 418 13.59 -14.97 -11.06
N LEU A 419 13.34 -13.70 -10.83
CA LEU A 419 12.04 -13.08 -11.10
C LEU A 419 11.78 -12.96 -12.60
N LEU A 420 12.79 -12.58 -13.38
CA LEU A 420 12.70 -12.46 -14.84
C LEU A 420 12.42 -13.83 -15.49
N SER A 421 13.15 -14.89 -15.08
CA SER A 421 12.97 -16.24 -15.61
C SER A 421 11.63 -16.88 -15.26
N SER A 422 11.01 -16.48 -14.15
CA SER A 422 9.74 -17.03 -13.67
C SER A 422 8.52 -16.55 -14.45
N ARG A 423 8.66 -15.51 -15.27
CA ARG A 423 7.54 -14.86 -16.00
C ARG A 423 6.37 -14.52 -15.08
N HIS A 424 6.69 -13.88 -13.96
CA HIS A 424 5.68 -13.54 -12.96
C HIS A 424 4.80 -12.40 -13.46
N LYS A 425 3.48 -12.65 -13.55
CA LYS A 425 2.52 -11.69 -14.13
C LYS A 425 2.53 -10.34 -13.41
N ALA A 426 2.64 -10.33 -12.07
CA ALA A 426 2.66 -9.07 -11.33
C ALA A 426 3.92 -8.23 -11.63
N LEU A 427 5.08 -8.86 -11.90
CA LEU A 427 6.27 -8.11 -12.34
C LEU A 427 6.03 -7.46 -13.69
N SER A 428 5.45 -8.20 -14.65
CA SER A 428 5.08 -7.66 -15.96
C SER A 428 4.07 -6.51 -15.85
N ASP A 429 3.02 -6.71 -15.05
CA ASP A 429 2.00 -5.67 -14.81
C ASP A 429 2.62 -4.42 -14.14
N ASN A 430 3.50 -4.60 -13.14
CA ASN A 430 4.20 -3.50 -12.48
C ASN A 430 5.04 -2.68 -13.45
N ILE A 431 5.70 -3.31 -14.41
CA ILE A 431 6.49 -2.63 -15.43
C ILE A 431 5.60 -1.96 -16.49
N ARG A 432 4.57 -2.65 -16.99
CA ARG A 432 3.78 -2.19 -18.15
C ARG A 432 2.66 -1.23 -17.79
N LEU A 433 1.97 -1.48 -16.67
CA LEU A 433 0.71 -0.80 -16.34
C LEU A 433 0.88 0.33 -15.33
N HIS A 434 1.82 0.19 -14.37
CA HIS A 434 1.86 1.09 -13.22
C HIS A 434 2.80 2.30 -13.39
N ARG A 435 3.39 2.46 -14.57
CA ARG A 435 4.05 3.72 -14.95
C ARG A 435 3.09 4.92 -14.79
N SER A 436 1.83 4.77 -15.22
CA SER A 436 0.81 5.81 -15.08
C SER A 436 0.47 6.13 -13.62
N LYS A 437 0.74 5.20 -12.71
CA LYS A 437 0.54 5.36 -11.26
C LYS A 437 1.77 5.95 -10.54
N GLY A 438 2.85 6.25 -11.27
CA GLY A 438 4.07 6.80 -10.71
C GLY A 438 5.05 5.76 -10.16
N LEU A 439 4.93 4.49 -10.57
CA LEU A 439 5.89 3.45 -10.22
C LEU A 439 7.09 3.47 -11.16
N VAL A 440 8.30 3.48 -10.58
CA VAL A 440 9.57 3.24 -11.26
C VAL A 440 10.07 1.85 -10.88
N VAL A 441 10.53 1.06 -11.85
CA VAL A 441 11.12 -0.26 -11.60
C VAL A 441 12.57 -0.23 -12.04
N ALA A 442 13.48 -0.63 -11.14
CA ALA A 442 14.92 -0.77 -11.38
C ALA A 442 15.33 -2.23 -11.15
N LEU A 443 15.80 -2.90 -12.19
CA LEU A 443 16.20 -4.31 -12.13
C LEU A 443 17.69 -4.45 -12.38
N ALA A 444 18.43 -5.09 -11.46
CA ALA A 444 19.80 -5.45 -11.67
C ALA A 444 19.93 -6.97 -11.94
N SER A 445 20.69 -7.31 -12.98
CA SER A 445 20.89 -8.68 -13.43
C SER A 445 22.33 -8.91 -13.90
N GLN A 446 22.78 -10.17 -13.92
CA GLN A 446 24.15 -10.51 -14.31
C GLN A 446 24.33 -10.52 -15.84
N SER A 447 23.27 -10.80 -16.58
CA SER A 447 23.32 -10.91 -18.04
C SER A 447 22.10 -10.26 -18.69
N PRO A 448 22.28 -9.63 -19.87
CA PRO A 448 21.16 -9.30 -20.75
C PRO A 448 20.30 -10.51 -21.15
N ASP A 449 20.89 -11.71 -21.19
CA ASP A 449 20.19 -12.93 -21.52
C ASP A 449 19.07 -13.27 -20.51
N ASP A 450 19.15 -12.74 -19.28
CA ASP A 450 18.10 -12.90 -18.26
C ASP A 450 16.77 -12.24 -18.69
N TYR A 451 16.83 -11.30 -19.63
CA TYR A 451 15.66 -10.62 -20.21
C TYR A 451 15.15 -11.33 -21.50
N ASP A 452 15.90 -12.33 -22.01
CA ASP A 452 15.55 -13.06 -23.22
C ASP A 452 14.48 -14.12 -22.93
N GLY A 453 13.52 -14.25 -23.82
CA GLY A 453 12.48 -15.27 -23.69
C GLY A 453 11.53 -15.09 -22.52
N ALA A 454 11.50 -13.95 -21.87
CA ALA A 454 10.62 -13.66 -20.76
C ALA A 454 9.11 -13.63 -21.14
N GLY A 455 8.76 -13.89 -22.40
CA GLY A 455 7.37 -13.99 -22.86
C GLY A 455 6.57 -12.67 -22.86
N ASP A 456 7.01 -11.74 -22.04
CA ASP A 456 6.59 -10.35 -21.98
C ASP A 456 7.79 -9.51 -22.36
N ASP A 457 7.59 -8.55 -23.24
CA ASP A 457 8.68 -7.73 -23.78
C ASP A 457 9.11 -6.66 -22.75
N TYR A 458 9.76 -7.13 -21.65
CA TYR A 458 10.30 -6.21 -20.63
C TYR A 458 11.22 -5.16 -21.22
N LEU A 459 11.97 -5.53 -22.27
CA LEU A 459 12.95 -4.66 -22.91
C LEU A 459 12.33 -3.43 -23.57
N GLU A 460 11.13 -3.57 -24.17
CA GLU A 460 10.40 -2.43 -24.74
C GLU A 460 9.99 -1.40 -23.69
N ASN A 461 9.90 -1.83 -22.45
CA ASN A 461 9.47 -1.00 -21.32
C ASN A 461 10.67 -0.46 -20.50
N ILE A 462 11.90 -0.73 -20.89
CA ILE A 462 13.09 -0.16 -20.25
C ILE A 462 13.46 1.15 -20.93
N GLY A 463 13.45 2.25 -20.17
CA GLY A 463 13.86 3.58 -20.67
C GLY A 463 15.35 3.81 -20.54
N LEU A 464 15.99 3.30 -19.47
CA LEU A 464 17.43 3.40 -19.27
C LEU A 464 18.08 2.01 -19.17
N PRO A 465 18.58 1.44 -20.25
CA PRO A 465 19.45 0.28 -20.18
C PRO A 465 20.88 0.71 -19.83
N VAL A 466 21.47 0.08 -18.80
CA VAL A 466 22.87 0.28 -18.37
C VAL A 466 23.53 -1.09 -18.39
N CYS A 467 24.46 -1.32 -19.32
CA CYS A 467 25.12 -2.61 -19.46
C CYS A 467 26.63 -2.46 -19.30
N PHE A 468 27.16 -3.01 -18.22
CA PHE A 468 28.59 -3.19 -17.99
C PHE A 468 29.14 -4.39 -18.77
N LYS A 469 30.42 -4.67 -18.60
CA LYS A 469 31.02 -5.85 -19.18
C LYS A 469 30.20 -7.11 -18.85
N THR A 470 29.86 -7.87 -19.88
CA THR A 470 29.04 -9.07 -19.77
C THR A 470 29.56 -10.16 -20.69
N ASN A 471 29.29 -11.41 -20.34
CA ASN A 471 29.54 -12.60 -21.15
C ASN A 471 28.23 -13.08 -21.82
N ALA A 472 27.35 -12.18 -22.20
CA ALA A 472 26.08 -12.51 -22.83
C ALA A 472 26.28 -13.39 -24.07
N ALA A 473 25.50 -14.44 -24.18
CA ALA A 473 25.48 -15.33 -25.33
C ALA A 473 24.60 -14.79 -26.46
N SER A 474 23.51 -14.09 -26.12
CA SER A 474 22.56 -13.54 -27.08
C SER A 474 22.97 -12.15 -27.57
N THR A 475 23.42 -12.08 -28.81
CA THR A 475 23.65 -10.80 -29.49
C THR A 475 22.34 -10.10 -29.85
N THR A 476 21.27 -10.82 -30.04
CA THR A 476 19.95 -10.32 -30.44
C THR A 476 19.34 -9.42 -29.37
N VAL A 477 19.34 -9.87 -28.10
CA VAL A 477 18.83 -9.10 -26.95
C VAL A 477 19.58 -7.76 -26.85
N LEU A 478 20.91 -7.82 -26.94
CA LEU A 478 21.73 -6.60 -26.90
C LEU A 478 21.46 -5.68 -28.08
N GLN A 479 21.30 -6.22 -29.30
CA GLN A 479 20.96 -5.44 -30.46
C GLN A 479 19.61 -4.75 -30.38
N ASN A 480 18.61 -5.46 -29.83
CA ASN A 480 17.28 -4.90 -29.61
C ASN A 480 17.33 -3.81 -28.52
N MET A 481 17.98 -4.09 -27.40
CA MET A 481 18.09 -3.16 -26.26
C MET A 481 18.81 -1.86 -26.64
N PHE A 482 19.92 -1.96 -27.41
CA PHE A 482 20.74 -0.81 -27.76
C PHE A 482 20.54 -0.31 -29.23
N ARG A 483 19.54 -0.88 -29.91
CA ARG A 483 19.17 -0.47 -31.29
C ARG A 483 20.33 -0.51 -32.31
N GLY A 484 21.26 -1.48 -32.12
CA GLY A 484 22.38 -1.61 -33.04
C GLY A 484 23.40 -2.69 -32.67
N LYS A 485 24.38 -2.93 -33.58
CA LYS A 485 25.48 -3.84 -33.29
C LYS A 485 26.46 -3.19 -32.33
N ILE A 486 26.60 -3.75 -31.13
CA ILE A 486 27.46 -3.23 -30.08
C ILE A 486 28.46 -4.29 -29.64
N SER A 487 29.68 -3.84 -29.36
CA SER A 487 30.72 -4.65 -28.77
C SER A 487 30.91 -4.24 -27.29
N PHE A 488 30.77 -5.17 -26.40
CA PHE A 488 31.09 -5.03 -24.95
C PHE A 488 32.55 -5.47 -24.67
N ALA A 489 33.27 -5.95 -25.68
CA ALA A 489 34.69 -6.23 -25.59
C ALA A 489 35.46 -4.92 -25.33
N GLY A 490 36.29 -4.90 -24.31
CA GLY A 490 37.08 -3.73 -23.93
C GLY A 490 36.40 -2.76 -22.96
N LEU A 491 35.22 -3.02 -22.45
CA LEU A 491 34.67 -2.25 -21.32
C LEU A 491 35.50 -2.55 -20.06
N GLY A 492 36.08 -1.50 -19.46
CA GLY A 492 36.75 -1.57 -18.18
C GLY A 492 35.77 -1.64 -17.01
N THR A 493 36.29 -1.91 -15.82
CA THR A 493 35.47 -1.82 -14.59
C THR A 493 34.95 -0.41 -14.41
N GLY A 494 33.64 -0.28 -14.10
CA GLY A 494 32.97 1.03 -13.94
C GLY A 494 32.63 1.72 -15.26
N ILE A 495 32.92 1.13 -16.42
CA ILE A 495 32.47 1.65 -17.72
C ILE A 495 31.29 0.85 -18.19
N CYS A 496 30.18 1.52 -18.50
CA CYS A 496 28.97 0.91 -19.02
C CYS A 496 28.60 1.47 -20.39
N MET A 497 27.77 0.72 -21.09
CA MET A 497 27.06 1.15 -22.29
C MET A 497 25.64 1.54 -21.92
N THR A 498 25.17 2.67 -22.41
CA THR A 498 23.78 3.14 -22.25
C THR A 498 23.30 3.84 -23.51
N LEU A 499 22.08 4.41 -23.48
CA LEU A 499 21.50 5.13 -24.61
C LEU A 499 21.39 6.64 -24.31
N LYS A 500 21.91 7.49 -25.21
CA LYS A 500 21.66 8.93 -25.26
C LYS A 500 20.97 9.25 -26.58
N ASP A 501 19.78 9.83 -26.54
CA ASP A 501 18.99 10.14 -27.73
C ASP A 501 18.86 8.94 -28.70
N SER A 502 18.58 7.77 -28.12
CA SER A 502 18.49 6.48 -28.87
C SER A 502 19.80 6.01 -29.50
N LYS A 503 20.95 6.60 -29.19
CA LYS A 503 22.26 6.16 -29.64
C LYS A 503 23.08 5.57 -28.50
N PRO A 504 23.78 4.45 -28.74
CA PRO A 504 24.65 3.87 -27.72
C PRO A 504 25.83 4.78 -27.40
N VAL A 505 26.05 5.01 -26.11
CA VAL A 505 27.20 5.78 -25.60
C VAL A 505 27.87 5.02 -24.47
N ARG A 506 29.18 5.21 -24.32
CA ARG A 506 29.94 4.68 -23.19
C ARG A 506 30.02 5.73 -22.10
N VAL A 507 29.70 5.32 -20.89
CA VAL A 507 29.71 6.17 -19.70
C VAL A 507 30.60 5.54 -18.63
N LYS A 508 31.51 6.35 -18.12
CA LYS A 508 32.23 6.02 -16.89
C LYS A 508 31.33 6.35 -15.73
N ALA A 509 30.64 5.32 -15.24
CA ALA A 509 29.75 5.42 -14.09
C ALA A 509 30.55 5.59 -12.78
N PHE A 510 29.94 6.09 -11.75
CA PHE A 510 30.47 6.47 -10.42
C PHE A 510 31.75 5.82 -9.94
#